data_cb78a57586bbc68cea947774f257f133
#
_entry.id   cb78a57586bbc68cea947774f257f133
#
_cell.length_a   1.000
_cell.length_b   1.000
_cell.length_c   1.000
_cell.angle_alpha   90.00
_cell.angle_beta   90.00
_cell.angle_gamma   90.00
#
_symmetry.space_group_name_H-M   'P 1'
#
loop_
_entity.id
_entity.type
_entity.pdbx_description
1 polymer ?
#
loop_
_entity_poly.entity_id
_entity_poly.type
_entity_poly.pdbx_seq_one_letter_code
_entity_poly.pdbx_strand_id
1 'polypeptide(L)'
;RSVLEMTETTSEYQKEKLESLIAEFGLNKVRKNLGDQLSGGERRRAEIARCLAIDPKFIMLDEPFAGVDPIAVQDIQSIVAKLKHKNIGILITDHNVYETLSICDRAYLLFEGKVLFQGTAEQLAENEIVREKYLGKDFVLRKKDF
;
A
#
# COMPACT_ATOMS: atom_id res chain seq x y z
N ARG A 1 18.92 -0.80 -5.53
CA ARG A 1 20.03 -1.66 -6.02
C ARG A 1 20.57 -2.53 -4.89
N SER A 2 20.90 -1.97 -3.74
CA SER A 2 21.48 -2.72 -2.60
C SER A 2 20.67 -3.95 -2.16
N VAL A 3 19.33 -3.92 -2.24
CA VAL A 3 18.49 -5.08 -1.89
C VAL A 3 18.68 -6.23 -2.89
N LEU A 4 18.78 -5.93 -4.18
CA LEU A 4 19.05 -6.94 -5.22
C LEU A 4 20.45 -7.54 -5.10
N GLU A 5 21.43 -6.78 -4.64
CA GLU A 5 22.81 -7.26 -4.41
C GLU A 5 22.88 -8.28 -3.26
N MET A 6 21.87 -8.32 -2.39
CA MET A 6 21.77 -9.32 -1.31
C MET A 6 21.10 -10.64 -1.77
N THR A 7 20.60 -10.69 -3.00
CA THR A 7 20.02 -11.91 -3.58
C THR A 7 21.08 -12.71 -4.32
N GLU A 8 20.96 -14.05 -4.31
CA GLU A 8 21.86 -14.97 -5.04
C GLU A 8 21.56 -15.02 -6.55
N THR A 9 21.32 -13.85 -7.16
CA THR A 9 20.96 -13.73 -8.58
C THR A 9 22.09 -13.12 -9.39
N THR A 10 22.09 -13.38 -10.71
CA THR A 10 23.10 -12.84 -11.61
C THR A 10 23.02 -11.31 -11.72
N SER A 11 24.13 -10.65 -11.96
CA SER A 11 24.18 -9.19 -12.15
C SER A 11 23.29 -8.69 -13.29
N GLU A 12 23.09 -9.52 -14.32
CA GLU A 12 22.22 -9.23 -15.45
C GLU A 12 20.74 -9.22 -15.04
N TYR A 13 20.31 -10.26 -14.33
CA TYR A 13 18.95 -10.33 -13.76
C TYR A 13 18.68 -9.16 -12.81
N GLN A 14 19.61 -8.82 -11.93
CA GLN A 14 19.47 -7.68 -11.01
C GLN A 14 19.26 -6.35 -11.76
N LYS A 15 19.97 -6.17 -12.87
CA LYS A 15 19.86 -5.01 -13.71
C LYS A 15 18.50 -4.90 -14.40
N GLU A 16 18.05 -5.99 -15.01
CA GLU A 16 16.74 -6.08 -15.65
C GLU A 16 15.60 -5.84 -14.65
N LYS A 17 15.68 -6.50 -13.50
CA LYS A 17 14.71 -6.33 -12.42
C LYS A 17 14.65 -4.89 -11.92
N LEU A 18 15.80 -4.24 -11.73
CA LEU A 18 15.88 -2.84 -11.31
C LEU A 18 15.22 -1.90 -12.32
N GLU A 19 15.53 -2.05 -13.61
CA GLU A 19 14.96 -1.20 -14.67
C GLU A 19 13.45 -1.44 -14.79
N SER A 20 13.00 -2.69 -14.69
CA SER A 20 11.58 -3.05 -14.69
C SER A 20 10.82 -2.36 -13.54
N LEU A 21 11.34 -2.44 -12.30
CA LEU A 21 10.72 -1.81 -11.14
C LEU A 21 10.73 -0.28 -11.24
N ILE A 22 11.81 0.34 -11.72
CA ILE A 22 11.88 1.79 -11.93
C ILE A 22 10.80 2.24 -12.92
N ALA A 23 10.61 1.49 -14.00
CA ALA A 23 9.60 1.79 -15.01
C ALA A 23 8.18 1.58 -14.48
N GLU A 24 7.91 0.42 -13.85
CA GLU A 24 6.60 0.04 -13.32
C GLU A 24 6.08 1.03 -12.27
N PHE A 25 6.98 1.55 -11.42
CA PHE A 25 6.65 2.49 -10.34
C PHE A 25 6.81 3.96 -10.70
N GLY A 26 7.08 4.28 -11.97
CA GLY A 26 7.19 5.65 -12.46
C GLY A 26 8.34 6.44 -11.84
N LEU A 27 9.44 5.77 -11.48
CA LEU A 27 10.59 6.37 -10.78
C LEU A 27 11.69 6.89 -11.71
N ASN A 28 11.49 6.83 -13.03
CA ASN A 28 12.50 7.24 -14.01
C ASN A 28 13.02 8.66 -13.80
N LYS A 29 12.12 9.62 -13.52
CA LYS A 29 12.47 11.03 -13.36
C LYS A 29 13.33 11.30 -12.11
N VAL A 30 13.13 10.50 -11.08
CA VAL A 30 13.75 10.68 -9.76
C VAL A 30 14.83 9.65 -9.43
N ARG A 31 15.17 8.77 -10.38
CA ARG A 31 16.13 7.66 -10.16
C ARG A 31 17.51 8.07 -9.68
N LYS A 32 17.91 9.32 -9.89
CA LYS A 32 19.20 9.88 -9.47
C LYS A 32 19.10 10.78 -8.23
N ASN A 33 17.87 11.06 -7.77
CA ASN A 33 17.67 11.91 -6.61
C ASN A 33 18.02 11.15 -5.32
N LEU A 34 18.44 11.89 -4.31
CA LEU A 34 18.57 11.35 -2.97
C LEU A 34 17.18 11.13 -2.34
N GLY A 35 17.09 10.20 -1.40
CA GLY A 35 15.81 9.82 -0.80
C GLY A 35 15.10 10.96 -0.04
N ASP A 36 15.84 11.93 0.47
CA ASP A 36 15.32 13.14 1.13
C ASP A 36 14.75 14.17 0.16
N GLN A 37 15.10 14.07 -1.12
CA GLN A 37 14.61 14.95 -2.19
C GLN A 37 13.31 14.43 -2.84
N LEU A 38 12.86 13.23 -2.47
CA LEU A 38 11.65 12.64 -3.00
C LEU A 38 10.42 13.22 -2.31
N SER A 39 9.36 13.49 -3.09
CA SER A 39 8.04 13.75 -2.54
C SER A 39 7.52 12.55 -1.74
N GLY A 40 6.50 12.75 -0.88
CA GLY A 40 5.90 11.66 -0.11
C GLY A 40 5.45 10.49 -0.98
N GLY A 41 4.75 10.76 -2.08
CA GLY A 41 4.31 9.74 -3.02
C GLY A 41 5.44 9.03 -3.76
N GLU A 42 6.47 9.76 -4.20
CA GLU A 42 7.64 9.17 -4.86
C GLU A 42 8.41 8.26 -3.90
N ARG A 43 8.57 8.71 -2.65
CA ARG A 43 9.22 7.93 -1.60
C ARG A 43 8.44 6.64 -1.34
N ARG A 44 7.11 6.70 -1.20
CA ARG A 44 6.28 5.53 -0.95
C ARG A 44 6.34 4.53 -2.12
N ARG A 45 6.28 5.01 -3.37
CA ARG A 45 6.47 4.15 -4.54
C ARG A 45 7.84 3.48 -4.56
N ALA A 46 8.89 4.20 -4.21
CA ALA A 46 10.25 3.63 -4.13
C ALA A 46 10.39 2.58 -3.02
N GLU A 47 9.73 2.79 -1.86
CA GLU A 47 9.70 1.82 -0.76
C GLU A 47 9.00 0.52 -1.17
N ILE A 48 7.84 0.61 -1.82
CA ILE A 48 7.12 -0.57 -2.33
C ILE A 48 7.94 -1.29 -3.40
N ALA A 49 8.50 -0.55 -4.37
CA ALA A 49 9.36 -1.12 -5.41
C ALA A 49 10.57 -1.86 -4.80
N ARG A 50 11.15 -1.33 -3.74
CA ARG A 50 12.24 -1.98 -3.01
C ARG A 50 11.81 -3.30 -2.37
N CYS A 51 10.61 -3.37 -1.79
CA CYS A 51 10.06 -4.61 -1.25
C CYS A 51 9.87 -5.67 -2.34
N LEU A 52 9.48 -5.28 -3.54
CA LEU A 52 9.26 -6.19 -4.67
C LEU A 52 10.53 -6.70 -5.31
N ALA A 53 11.68 -6.13 -5.00
CA ALA A 53 12.96 -6.56 -5.56
C ALA A 53 13.30 -8.03 -5.24
N ILE A 54 12.78 -8.57 -4.14
CA ILE A 54 13.03 -9.95 -3.68
C ILE A 54 11.87 -10.91 -4.00
N ASP A 55 10.95 -10.54 -4.89
CA ASP A 55 9.78 -11.33 -5.30
C ASP A 55 8.98 -11.91 -4.12
N PRO A 56 8.49 -11.06 -3.18
CA PRO A 56 7.82 -11.51 -1.98
C PRO A 56 6.43 -12.10 -2.32
N LYS A 57 6.00 -13.09 -1.53
CA LYS A 57 4.62 -13.60 -1.57
C LYS A 57 3.66 -12.73 -0.74
N PHE A 58 4.21 -11.94 0.18
CA PHE A 58 3.44 -11.13 1.12
C PHE A 58 4.18 -9.84 1.47
N ILE A 59 3.47 -8.73 1.54
CA ILE A 59 4.00 -7.39 1.87
C ILE A 59 3.20 -6.81 3.02
N MET A 60 3.89 -6.14 3.94
CA MET A 60 3.28 -5.33 5.00
C MET A 60 3.55 -3.86 4.71
N LEU A 61 2.49 -3.06 4.68
CA LEU A 61 2.54 -1.61 4.48
C LEU A 61 2.02 -0.93 5.75
N ASP A 62 2.92 -0.25 6.44
CA ASP A 62 2.58 0.51 7.64
C ASP A 62 2.33 1.97 7.28
N GLU A 63 1.13 2.46 7.56
CA GLU A 63 0.64 3.81 7.26
C GLU A 63 0.98 4.31 5.84
N PRO A 64 0.62 3.54 4.76
CA PRO A 64 1.02 3.90 3.41
C PRO A 64 0.43 5.22 2.91
N PHE A 65 -0.64 5.72 3.52
CA PHE A 65 -1.32 6.95 3.12
C PHE A 65 -0.95 8.15 3.99
N ALA A 66 -0.14 7.96 5.06
CA ALA A 66 0.22 9.05 5.95
C ALA A 66 1.14 10.08 5.26
N GLY A 67 0.77 11.36 5.36
CA GLY A 67 1.55 12.46 4.81
C GLY A 67 1.67 12.49 3.29
N VAL A 68 0.74 11.83 2.58
CA VAL A 68 0.72 11.73 1.12
C VAL A 68 -0.45 12.56 0.58
N ASP A 69 -0.22 13.25 -0.54
CA ASP A 69 -1.28 14.01 -1.19
C ASP A 69 -2.34 13.10 -1.85
N PRO A 70 -3.59 13.59 -2.08
CA PRO A 70 -4.69 12.77 -2.60
C PRO A 70 -4.41 12.08 -3.94
N ILE A 71 -3.62 12.70 -4.81
CA ILE A 71 -3.27 12.11 -6.12
C ILE A 71 -2.33 10.93 -5.91
N ALA A 72 -1.31 11.11 -5.06
CA ALA A 72 -0.37 10.05 -4.76
C ALA A 72 -1.01 8.91 -3.94
N VAL A 73 -2.05 9.17 -3.13
CA VAL A 73 -2.87 8.13 -2.49
C VAL A 73 -3.52 7.23 -3.55
N GLN A 74 -4.12 7.80 -4.59
CA GLN A 74 -4.72 7.04 -5.69
C GLN A 74 -3.68 6.19 -6.44
N ASP A 75 -2.49 6.73 -6.66
CA ASP A 75 -1.38 5.98 -7.26
C ASP A 75 -0.99 4.76 -6.42
N ILE A 76 -0.86 4.93 -5.09
CA ILE A 76 -0.54 3.85 -4.15
C ILE A 76 -1.65 2.78 -4.16
N GLN A 77 -2.91 3.20 -4.14
CA GLN A 77 -4.05 2.27 -4.21
C GLN A 77 -4.06 1.46 -5.52
N SER A 78 -3.78 2.11 -6.66
CA SER A 78 -3.63 1.43 -7.95
C SER A 78 -2.48 0.42 -7.95
N ILE A 79 -1.37 0.74 -7.28
CA ILE A 79 -0.25 -0.19 -7.10
C ILE A 79 -0.69 -1.39 -6.26
N VAL A 80 -1.36 -1.17 -5.13
CA VAL A 80 -1.87 -2.25 -4.26
C VAL A 80 -2.81 -3.18 -5.04
N ALA A 81 -3.72 -2.63 -5.83
CA ALA A 81 -4.61 -3.41 -6.68
C ALA A 81 -3.83 -4.29 -7.68
N LYS A 82 -2.85 -3.73 -8.38
CA LYS A 82 -1.97 -4.49 -9.29
C LYS A 82 -1.21 -5.62 -8.58
N LEU A 83 -0.74 -5.40 -7.36
CA LEU A 83 -0.05 -6.42 -6.58
C LEU A 83 -0.99 -7.56 -6.17
N LYS A 84 -2.24 -7.26 -5.84
CA LYS A 84 -3.28 -8.29 -5.61
C LYS A 84 -3.48 -9.17 -6.85
N HIS A 85 -3.55 -8.58 -8.04
CA HIS A 85 -3.66 -9.33 -9.31
C HIS A 85 -2.42 -10.21 -9.58
N LYS A 86 -1.27 -9.86 -9.03
CA LYS A 86 -0.05 -10.71 -9.07
C LYS A 86 -0.03 -11.79 -7.97
N ASN A 87 -1.14 -12.01 -7.25
CA ASN A 87 -1.26 -12.95 -6.13
C ASN A 87 -0.29 -12.67 -4.98
N ILE A 88 0.06 -11.41 -4.73
CA ILE A 88 0.84 -11.00 -3.58
C ILE A 88 -0.14 -10.63 -2.46
N GLY A 89 0.00 -11.30 -1.30
CA GLY A 89 -0.76 -10.95 -0.10
C GLY A 89 -0.30 -9.59 0.45
N ILE A 90 -1.25 -8.74 0.87
CA ILE A 90 -0.92 -7.41 1.37
C ILE A 90 -1.65 -7.17 2.69
N LEU A 91 -0.89 -6.81 3.72
CA LEU A 91 -1.41 -6.29 4.98
C LEU A 91 -1.14 -4.79 5.03
N ILE A 92 -2.20 -4.02 5.29
CA ILE A 92 -2.11 -2.57 5.45
C ILE A 92 -2.54 -2.22 6.87
N THR A 93 -1.73 -1.42 7.57
CA THR A 93 -2.13 -0.70 8.78
C THR A 93 -2.24 0.78 8.43
N ASP A 94 -3.37 1.41 8.70
CA ASP A 94 -3.54 2.85 8.47
C ASP A 94 -4.70 3.39 9.32
N HIS A 95 -4.62 4.63 9.71
CA HIS A 95 -5.68 5.34 10.40
C HIS A 95 -6.64 6.04 9.42
N ASN A 96 -6.28 6.14 8.14
CA ASN A 96 -7.16 6.66 7.09
C ASN A 96 -8.12 5.56 6.62
N VAL A 97 -9.20 5.42 7.38
CA VAL A 97 -10.19 4.34 7.21
C VAL A 97 -10.77 4.32 5.81
N TYR A 98 -11.12 5.51 5.29
CA TYR A 98 -11.77 5.63 3.99
C TYR A 98 -10.92 5.06 2.86
N GLU A 99 -9.66 5.49 2.80
CA GLU A 99 -8.73 5.05 1.76
C GLU A 99 -8.36 3.57 1.90
N THR A 100 -8.26 3.09 3.14
CA THR A 100 -7.94 1.69 3.44
C THR A 100 -9.10 0.75 3.10
N LEU A 101 -10.31 1.05 3.58
CA LEU A 101 -11.48 0.20 3.33
C LEU A 101 -11.86 0.15 1.85
N SER A 102 -11.56 1.20 1.07
CA SER A 102 -11.87 1.25 -0.36
C SER A 102 -11.13 0.20 -1.19
N ILE A 103 -10.02 -0.36 -0.69
CA ILE A 103 -9.15 -1.32 -1.42
C ILE A 103 -8.98 -2.67 -0.74
N CYS A 104 -9.45 -2.82 0.51
CA CYS A 104 -9.31 -4.05 1.28
C CYS A 104 -10.45 -5.04 1.00
N ASP A 105 -10.11 -6.34 0.96
CA ASP A 105 -11.10 -7.43 0.92
C ASP A 105 -11.62 -7.71 2.33
N ARG A 106 -10.75 -7.58 3.33
CA ARG A 106 -11.05 -7.84 4.75
C ARG A 106 -10.32 -6.84 5.63
N ALA A 107 -10.96 -6.38 6.67
CA ALA A 107 -10.38 -5.46 7.63
C ALA A 107 -10.59 -5.93 9.08
N TYR A 108 -9.67 -5.52 9.95
CA TYR A 108 -9.72 -5.69 11.38
C TYR A 108 -9.66 -4.30 12.01
N LEU A 109 -10.69 -3.92 12.74
CA LEU A 109 -10.71 -2.67 13.48
C LEU A 109 -10.17 -2.88 14.89
N LEU A 110 -9.02 -2.25 15.17
CA LEU A 110 -8.43 -2.23 16.51
C LEU A 110 -8.89 -0.98 17.27
N PHE A 111 -9.37 -1.18 18.46
CA PHE A 111 -9.79 -0.11 19.37
C PHE A 111 -9.38 -0.45 20.78
N GLU A 112 -8.72 0.48 21.50
CA GLU A 112 -8.22 0.28 22.87
C GLU A 112 -7.45 -1.05 23.07
N GLY A 113 -6.58 -1.39 22.09
CA GLY A 113 -5.73 -2.58 22.15
C GLY A 113 -6.45 -3.91 21.89
N LYS A 114 -7.71 -3.88 21.44
CA LYS A 114 -8.51 -5.08 21.12
C LYS A 114 -9.08 -5.01 19.72
N VAL A 115 -9.33 -6.17 19.10
CA VAL A 115 -10.09 -6.24 17.86
C VAL A 115 -11.56 -5.99 18.19
N LEU A 116 -12.07 -4.80 17.84
CA LEU A 116 -13.46 -4.41 18.05
C LEU A 116 -14.39 -5.10 17.06
N PHE A 117 -13.95 -5.19 15.79
CA PHE A 117 -14.68 -5.81 14.72
C PHE A 117 -13.73 -6.36 13.63
N GLN A 118 -14.19 -7.39 12.92
CA GLN A 118 -13.52 -7.92 11.74
C GLN A 118 -14.53 -8.34 10.68
N GLY A 119 -14.22 -8.10 9.41
CA GLY A 119 -15.13 -8.44 8.32
C GLY A 119 -14.73 -7.79 7.01
N THR A 120 -15.66 -7.79 6.04
CA THR A 120 -15.49 -7.02 4.80
C THR A 120 -15.66 -5.53 5.08
N ALA A 121 -15.25 -4.69 4.13
CA ALA A 121 -15.42 -3.25 4.23
C ALA A 121 -16.90 -2.84 4.40
N GLU A 122 -17.80 -3.54 3.71
CA GLU A 122 -19.25 -3.33 3.80
C GLU A 122 -19.77 -3.68 5.19
N GLN A 123 -19.38 -4.85 5.71
CA GLN A 123 -19.79 -5.28 7.05
C GLN A 123 -19.32 -4.31 8.14
N LEU A 124 -18.11 -3.72 7.99
CA LEU A 124 -17.65 -2.67 8.90
C LEU A 124 -18.50 -1.40 8.77
N ALA A 125 -18.75 -0.96 7.54
CA ALA A 125 -19.48 0.28 7.26
C ALA A 125 -20.93 0.23 7.74
N GLU A 126 -21.55 -0.94 7.78
CA GLU A 126 -22.94 -1.17 8.22
C GLU A 126 -23.06 -1.42 9.73
N ASN A 127 -21.96 -1.76 10.40
CA ASN A 127 -21.99 -2.09 11.83
C ASN A 127 -22.22 -0.84 12.70
N GLU A 128 -23.31 -0.84 13.49
CA GLU A 128 -23.69 0.30 14.32
C GLU A 128 -22.63 0.69 15.35
N ILE A 129 -21.99 -0.28 16.00
CA ILE A 129 -20.95 -0.04 17.01
C ILE A 129 -19.71 0.57 16.36
N VAL A 130 -19.33 0.09 15.18
CA VAL A 130 -18.20 0.62 14.41
C VAL A 130 -18.48 2.06 13.95
N ARG A 131 -19.69 2.33 13.50
CA ARG A 131 -20.13 3.68 13.11
C ARG A 131 -20.15 4.64 14.30
N GLU A 132 -20.70 4.20 15.42
CA GLU A 132 -20.81 5.06 16.62
C GLU A 132 -19.42 5.39 17.21
N LYS A 133 -18.54 4.40 17.31
CA LYS A 133 -17.26 4.54 18.03
C LYS A 133 -16.11 5.02 17.15
N TYR A 134 -16.18 4.82 15.83
CA TYR A 134 -15.00 4.99 14.98
C TYR A 134 -15.28 5.72 13.67
N LEU A 135 -16.24 5.29 12.85
CA LEU A 135 -16.48 5.85 11.52
C LEU A 135 -17.22 7.18 11.51
N GLY A 136 -18.11 7.37 12.51
CA GLY A 136 -19.11 8.44 12.48
C GLY A 136 -20.38 8.04 11.72
N LYS A 137 -21.50 8.71 12.07
CA LYS A 137 -22.83 8.37 11.51
C LYS A 137 -22.96 8.66 10.02
N ASP A 138 -22.22 9.65 9.53
CA ASP A 138 -22.27 10.11 8.13
C ASP A 138 -21.27 9.38 7.21
N PHE A 139 -20.57 8.38 7.72
CA PHE A 139 -19.60 7.61 6.92
C PHE A 139 -20.29 6.88 5.78
N VAL A 140 -19.78 7.07 4.55
CA VAL A 140 -20.23 6.39 3.34
C VAL A 140 -19.05 5.70 2.70
N LEU A 141 -19.12 4.36 2.62
CA LEU A 141 -18.11 3.57 1.92
C LEU A 141 -18.25 3.78 0.41
N ARG A 142 -17.17 4.17 -0.24
CA ARG A 142 -17.07 4.21 -1.71
C ARG A 142 -15.98 3.24 -2.12
N LYS A 143 -16.34 2.08 -2.64
CA LYS A 143 -15.39 1.17 -3.26
C LYS A 143 -14.81 1.79 -4.52
N LYS A 144 -13.55 1.54 -4.76
CA LYS A 144 -12.85 1.91 -5.99
C LYS A 144 -12.68 0.65 -6.83
N ASP A 145 -13.15 0.71 -8.07
CA ASP A 145 -12.89 -0.32 -9.09
C ASP A 145 -11.54 0.02 -9.74
N PHE A 146 -10.57 -0.90 -9.63
CA PHE A 146 -9.22 -0.76 -10.18
C PHE A 146 -8.97 -1.82 -11.26
#